data_0d6bb84edb773ec2622085c63e962341
#
_entry.id   0d6bb84edb773ec2622085c63e962341
#
_cell.length_a   1.000
_cell.length_b   1.000
_cell.length_c   1.000
_cell.angle_alpha   90.00
_cell.angle_beta   90.00
_cell.angle_gamma   90.00
#
_symmetry.space_group_name_H-M   'P 1'
#
loop_
_entity.id
_entity.type
_entity.pdbx_description
1 polymer ?
#
loop_
_entity_poly.entity_id
_entity_poly.type
_entity_poly.pdbx_seq_one_letter_code
_entity_poly.pdbx_strand_id
1 'polypeptide(L)'
;MVDLVMRQTGGLAGRRLNDSGRSILMSLALSQVKEELVLYQKQSGSRELVELMLSALKEFKMCGIRPEDLKAAADRLEEGNLRKKIRETGLVMAAYEALVSQSYIDPLDDLTRLKNVLEATPFFKGYTVMVDAFAGFTAQELEVLSLVLRQAKETVISVCVDQDPAKDNGMGLFS
;
A
#
# COMPACT_ATOMS: atom_id res chain seq x y z
N MET A 1 -12.61 9.99 -4.03
CA MET A 1 -11.67 10.22 -5.15
C MET A 1 -11.43 8.95 -5.96
N VAL A 2 -10.91 7.87 -5.39
CA VAL A 2 -10.61 6.59 -6.10
C VAL A 2 -11.81 6.11 -6.92
N ASP A 3 -12.96 5.92 -6.30
CA ASP A 3 -14.16 5.43 -7.00
C ASP A 3 -14.61 6.33 -8.16
N LEU A 4 -14.48 7.65 -8.02
CA LEU A 4 -14.83 8.59 -9.07
C LEU A 4 -13.93 8.39 -10.29
N VAL A 5 -12.62 8.39 -10.08
CA VAL A 5 -11.63 8.21 -11.16
C VAL A 5 -11.81 6.85 -11.82
N MET A 6 -11.91 5.77 -11.03
CA MET A 6 -12.09 4.41 -11.54
C MET A 6 -13.37 4.23 -12.33
N ARG A 7 -14.49 4.86 -11.93
CA ARG A 7 -15.76 4.83 -12.70
C ARG A 7 -15.60 5.47 -14.06
N GLN A 8 -14.92 6.60 -14.14
CA GLN A 8 -14.78 7.34 -15.40
C GLN A 8 -13.71 6.76 -16.33
N THR A 9 -12.73 6.04 -15.77
CA THR A 9 -11.64 5.43 -16.56
C THR A 9 -11.81 3.94 -16.82
N GLY A 10 -12.93 3.33 -16.40
CA GLY A 10 -13.22 1.91 -16.63
C GLY A 10 -12.51 0.95 -15.65
N GLY A 11 -11.87 1.45 -14.60
CA GLY A 11 -11.07 0.65 -13.67
C GLY A 11 -11.83 -0.14 -12.59
N LEU A 12 -13.16 -0.22 -12.64
CA LEU A 12 -13.99 -0.92 -11.64
C LEU A 12 -14.21 -2.41 -11.92
N ALA A 13 -13.80 -2.90 -13.07
CA ALA A 13 -13.99 -4.31 -13.44
C ALA A 13 -13.15 -5.21 -12.53
N GLY A 14 -13.80 -6.10 -11.80
CA GLY A 14 -13.16 -7.10 -10.90
C GLY A 14 -13.94 -7.31 -9.61
N ARG A 15 -13.74 -8.48 -9.00
CA ARG A 15 -14.37 -8.84 -7.72
C ARG A 15 -13.56 -8.24 -6.57
N ARG A 16 -14.13 -7.27 -5.85
CA ARG A 16 -13.48 -6.70 -4.67
C ARG A 16 -13.46 -7.69 -3.52
N LEU A 17 -12.30 -7.83 -2.90
CA LEU A 17 -12.14 -8.61 -1.69
C LEU A 17 -12.71 -7.86 -0.47
N ASN A 18 -13.38 -8.61 0.38
CA ASN A 18 -13.67 -8.21 1.76
C ASN A 18 -12.63 -8.83 2.71
N ASP A 19 -12.73 -8.53 4.00
CA ASP A 19 -11.77 -9.03 4.99
C ASP A 19 -11.74 -10.56 5.06
N SER A 20 -12.89 -11.22 4.95
CA SER A 20 -12.96 -12.69 4.92
C SER A 20 -12.26 -13.26 3.68
N GLY A 21 -12.49 -12.66 2.51
CA GLY A 21 -11.81 -13.04 1.27
C GLY A 21 -10.29 -12.86 1.35
N ARG A 22 -9.83 -11.77 1.94
CA ARG A 22 -8.41 -11.52 2.19
C ARG A 22 -7.80 -12.56 3.12
N SER A 23 -8.51 -12.92 4.21
CA SER A 23 -8.06 -13.96 5.14
C SER A 23 -7.95 -15.33 4.47
N ILE A 24 -8.91 -15.69 3.62
CA ILE A 24 -8.87 -16.94 2.85
C ILE A 24 -7.70 -16.95 1.88
N LEU A 25 -7.49 -15.90 1.11
CA LEU A 25 -6.38 -15.83 0.16
C LEU A 25 -5.02 -15.81 0.86
N MET A 26 -4.91 -15.15 2.02
CA MET A 26 -3.67 -15.18 2.82
C MET A 26 -3.39 -16.58 3.37
N SER A 27 -4.42 -17.28 3.86
CA SER A 27 -4.28 -18.68 4.30
C SER A 27 -3.84 -19.58 3.14
N LEU A 28 -4.37 -19.35 1.95
CA LEU A 28 -3.99 -20.11 0.75
C LEU A 28 -2.55 -19.81 0.32
N ALA A 29 -2.15 -18.54 0.35
CA ALA A 29 -0.78 -18.11 0.07
C ALA A 29 0.23 -18.78 1.02
N LEU A 30 -0.05 -18.74 2.34
CA LEU A 30 0.77 -19.43 3.35
C LEU A 30 0.86 -20.94 3.08
N SER A 31 -0.23 -21.58 2.68
CA SER A 31 -0.26 -22.99 2.33
C SER A 31 0.60 -23.31 1.10
N GLN A 32 0.57 -22.45 0.07
CA GLN A 32 1.33 -22.62 -1.15
C GLN A 32 2.85 -22.59 -0.92
N VAL A 33 3.31 -21.68 -0.07
CA VAL A 33 4.74 -21.49 0.20
C VAL A 33 5.23 -22.22 1.45
N LYS A 34 4.39 -23.03 2.09
CA LYS A 34 4.66 -23.68 3.38
C LYS A 34 6.01 -24.41 3.43
N GLU A 35 6.35 -25.14 2.39
CA GLU A 35 7.59 -25.94 2.33
C GLU A 35 8.86 -25.07 2.19
N GLU A 36 8.69 -23.81 1.78
CA GLU A 36 9.78 -22.84 1.66
C GLU A 36 9.99 -22.01 2.94
N LEU A 37 9.04 -22.10 3.90
CA LEU A 37 9.10 -21.42 5.18
C LEU A 37 9.94 -22.22 6.19
N VAL A 38 10.80 -21.54 6.92
CA VAL A 38 11.60 -22.11 8.02
C VAL A 38 11.07 -21.64 9.38
N LEU A 39 10.88 -20.33 9.53
CA LEU A 39 10.39 -19.73 10.78
C LEU A 39 8.90 -19.94 10.96
N TYR A 40 8.12 -19.71 9.89
CA TYR A 40 6.67 -19.73 9.95
C TYR A 40 6.04 -21.06 9.55
N GLN A 41 6.84 -22.07 9.14
CA GLN A 41 6.34 -23.34 8.64
C GLN A 41 5.33 -24.01 9.58
N LYS A 42 5.68 -24.13 10.87
CA LYS A 42 4.82 -24.78 11.87
C LYS A 42 3.53 -24.04 12.13
N GLN A 43 3.51 -22.73 11.91
CA GLN A 43 2.38 -21.84 12.17
C GLN A 43 1.60 -21.48 10.90
N SER A 44 2.00 -21.99 9.74
CA SER A 44 1.44 -21.60 8.42
C SER A 44 -0.08 -21.82 8.30
N GLY A 45 -0.66 -22.69 9.12
CA GLY A 45 -2.11 -22.92 9.19
C GLY A 45 -2.82 -22.17 10.33
N SER A 46 -2.11 -21.35 11.13
CA SER A 46 -2.72 -20.66 12.26
C SER A 46 -3.39 -19.36 11.84
N ARG A 47 -4.49 -19.03 12.51
CA ARG A 47 -5.22 -17.80 12.29
C ARG A 47 -4.39 -16.57 12.69
N GLU A 48 -3.62 -16.70 13.74
CA GLU A 48 -2.76 -15.64 14.27
C GLU A 48 -1.69 -15.23 13.22
N LEU A 49 -1.11 -16.20 12.51
CA LEU A 49 -0.15 -15.89 11.45
C LEU A 49 -0.84 -15.23 10.24
N VAL A 50 -2.05 -15.67 9.88
CA VAL A 50 -2.83 -15.04 8.82
C VAL A 50 -3.09 -13.56 9.15
N GLU A 51 -3.54 -13.26 10.38
CA GLU A 51 -3.80 -11.89 10.84
C GLU A 51 -2.52 -11.05 10.88
N LEU A 52 -1.41 -11.62 11.36
CA LEU A 52 -0.09 -10.98 11.37
C LEU A 52 0.37 -10.61 9.95
N MET A 53 0.27 -11.55 9.00
CA MET A 53 0.69 -11.32 7.62
C MET A 53 -0.20 -10.30 6.91
N LEU A 54 -1.51 -10.28 7.18
CA LEU A 54 -2.41 -9.26 6.65
C LEU A 54 -2.12 -7.87 7.21
N SER A 55 -1.77 -7.78 8.49
CA SER A 55 -1.35 -6.51 9.11
C SER A 55 -0.04 -6.01 8.50
N ALA A 56 0.96 -6.88 8.39
CA ALA A 56 2.24 -6.54 7.76
C ALA A 56 2.05 -6.12 6.28
N LEU A 57 1.23 -6.85 5.52
CA LEU A 57 0.90 -6.51 4.14
C LEU A 57 0.30 -5.10 4.03
N LYS A 58 -0.63 -4.77 4.92
CA LYS A 58 -1.23 -3.42 4.96
C LYS A 58 -0.19 -2.34 5.19
N GLU A 59 0.66 -2.50 6.20
CA GLU A 59 1.71 -1.53 6.52
C GLU A 59 2.72 -1.37 5.37
N PHE A 60 3.17 -2.46 4.79
CA PHE A 60 4.11 -2.41 3.67
C PHE A 60 3.48 -1.71 2.45
N LYS A 61 2.24 -2.01 2.11
CA LYS A 61 1.54 -1.31 1.01
C LYS A 61 1.39 0.18 1.29
N MET A 62 1.03 0.57 2.51
CA MET A 62 0.96 1.99 2.90
C MET A 62 2.31 2.72 2.78
N CYS A 63 3.41 2.00 3.00
CA CYS A 63 4.77 2.52 2.82
C CYS A 63 5.29 2.40 1.38
N GLY A 64 4.52 1.84 0.45
CA GLY A 64 4.95 1.60 -0.93
C GLY A 64 5.98 0.48 -1.08
N ILE A 65 6.12 -0.39 -0.06
CA ILE A 65 7.08 -1.51 -0.04
C ILE A 65 6.45 -2.72 -0.76
N ARG A 66 7.17 -3.26 -1.73
CA ARG A 66 6.77 -4.43 -2.52
C ARG A 66 7.51 -5.70 -2.07
N PRO A 67 7.02 -6.89 -2.44
CA PRO A 67 7.71 -8.16 -2.14
C PRO A 67 9.18 -8.18 -2.60
N GLU A 68 9.49 -7.58 -3.75
CA GLU A 68 10.84 -7.50 -4.28
C GLU A 68 11.76 -6.67 -3.40
N ASP A 69 11.24 -5.60 -2.79
CA ASP A 69 11.99 -4.73 -1.90
C ASP A 69 12.36 -5.47 -0.60
N LEU A 70 11.45 -6.31 -0.08
CA LEU A 70 11.73 -7.17 1.08
C LEU A 70 12.78 -8.23 0.75
N LYS A 71 12.73 -8.82 -0.44
CA LYS A 71 13.76 -9.77 -0.90
C LYS A 71 15.12 -9.08 -0.97
N ALA A 72 15.20 -7.92 -1.63
CA ALA A 72 16.43 -7.15 -1.74
C ALA A 72 16.97 -6.71 -0.38
N ALA A 73 16.10 -6.36 0.57
CA ALA A 73 16.49 -6.04 1.94
C ALA A 73 17.05 -7.27 2.67
N ALA A 74 16.40 -8.44 2.54
CA ALA A 74 16.89 -9.67 3.13
C ALA A 74 18.26 -10.06 2.60
N ASP A 75 18.53 -9.89 1.30
CA ASP A 75 19.80 -10.23 0.68
C ASP A 75 20.98 -9.37 1.18
N ARG A 76 20.71 -8.19 1.74
CA ARG A 76 21.71 -7.29 2.33
C ARG A 76 22.00 -7.56 3.81
N LEU A 77 21.18 -8.36 4.47
CA LEU A 77 21.33 -8.69 5.87
C LEU A 77 22.26 -9.90 6.07
N GLU A 78 22.99 -9.89 7.20
CA GLU A 78 23.73 -11.05 7.64
C GLU A 78 22.80 -12.24 7.94
N GLU A 79 23.35 -13.45 7.88
CA GLU A 79 22.59 -14.67 8.21
C GLU A 79 22.04 -14.58 9.64
N GLY A 80 20.74 -14.79 9.77
CA GLY A 80 20.07 -14.70 11.08
C GLY A 80 18.55 -14.75 10.98
N ASN A 81 17.89 -14.67 12.12
CA ASN A 81 16.44 -14.74 12.20
C ASN A 81 15.74 -13.56 11.50
N LEU A 82 16.35 -12.37 11.53
CA LEU A 82 15.78 -11.19 10.89
C LEU A 82 15.77 -11.37 9.36
N ARG A 83 16.88 -11.81 8.78
CA ARG A 83 16.95 -12.12 7.34
C ARG A 83 15.89 -13.13 6.92
N LYS A 84 15.77 -14.23 7.66
CA LYS A 84 14.76 -15.26 7.40
C LYS A 84 13.35 -14.68 7.50
N LYS A 85 13.06 -13.93 8.54
CA LYS A 85 11.76 -13.30 8.75
C LYS A 85 11.36 -12.40 7.59
N ILE A 86 12.24 -11.49 7.17
CA ILE A 86 11.97 -10.57 6.07
C ILE A 86 11.79 -11.32 4.74
N ARG A 87 12.64 -12.31 4.48
CA ARG A 87 12.56 -13.14 3.27
C ARG A 87 11.24 -13.92 3.21
N GLU A 88 10.86 -14.60 4.29
CA GLU A 88 9.63 -15.38 4.34
C GLU A 88 8.39 -14.49 4.26
N THR A 89 8.40 -13.32 4.90
CA THR A 89 7.31 -12.34 4.75
C THR A 89 7.17 -11.89 3.30
N GLY A 90 8.28 -11.57 2.63
CA GLY A 90 8.27 -11.21 1.20
C GLY A 90 7.74 -12.33 0.31
N LEU A 91 8.09 -13.60 0.60
CA LEU A 91 7.61 -14.76 -0.13
C LEU A 91 6.09 -14.94 0.01
N VAL A 92 5.57 -14.85 1.24
CA VAL A 92 4.13 -14.94 1.51
C VAL A 92 3.36 -13.82 0.83
N MET A 93 3.89 -12.59 0.87
CA MET A 93 3.27 -11.44 0.20
C MET A 93 3.23 -11.63 -1.32
N ALA A 94 4.31 -12.12 -1.94
CA ALA A 94 4.35 -12.39 -3.37
C ALA A 94 3.32 -13.46 -3.77
N ALA A 95 3.18 -14.53 -2.99
CA ALA A 95 2.17 -15.55 -3.22
C ALA A 95 0.74 -14.99 -3.09
N TYR A 96 0.48 -14.15 -2.08
CA TYR A 96 -0.80 -13.50 -1.90
C TYR A 96 -1.14 -12.59 -3.10
N GLU A 97 -0.23 -11.74 -3.53
CA GLU A 97 -0.43 -10.84 -4.67
C GLU A 97 -0.66 -11.61 -5.98
N ALA A 98 0.04 -12.74 -6.18
CA ALA A 98 -0.19 -13.62 -7.31
C ALA A 98 -1.61 -14.20 -7.33
N LEU A 99 -2.16 -14.58 -6.17
CA LEU A 99 -3.54 -15.05 -6.05
C LEU A 99 -4.56 -13.93 -6.30
N VAL A 100 -4.33 -12.75 -5.74
CA VAL A 100 -5.20 -11.58 -5.94
C VAL A 100 -5.26 -11.20 -7.42
N SER A 101 -4.10 -11.16 -8.09
CA SER A 101 -3.99 -10.71 -9.49
C SER A 101 -4.77 -11.56 -10.48
N GLN A 102 -5.13 -12.81 -10.13
CA GLN A 102 -5.85 -13.70 -11.02
C GLN A 102 -7.29 -13.27 -11.30
N SER A 103 -8.02 -12.75 -10.30
CA SER A 103 -9.45 -12.45 -10.47
C SER A 103 -10.03 -11.45 -9.45
N TYR A 104 -9.21 -10.87 -8.59
CA TYR A 104 -9.68 -10.06 -7.49
C TYR A 104 -9.08 -8.66 -7.49
N ILE A 105 -9.74 -7.75 -6.76
CA ILE A 105 -9.24 -6.42 -6.41
C ILE A 105 -9.12 -6.34 -4.91
N ASP A 106 -7.89 -6.19 -4.40
CA ASP A 106 -7.66 -5.87 -3.00
C ASP A 106 -7.87 -4.36 -2.78
N PRO A 107 -8.73 -3.94 -1.85
CA PRO A 107 -8.90 -2.52 -1.51
C PRO A 107 -7.59 -1.83 -1.09
N LEU A 108 -6.61 -2.56 -0.57
CA LEU A 108 -5.29 -2.01 -0.25
C LEU A 108 -4.49 -1.54 -1.48
N ASP A 109 -4.87 -2.00 -2.67
CA ASP A 109 -4.24 -1.60 -3.93
C ASP A 109 -4.93 -0.40 -4.60
N ASP A 110 -6.00 0.12 -4.01
CA ASP A 110 -6.79 1.21 -4.61
C ASP A 110 -5.95 2.45 -4.90
N LEU A 111 -5.04 2.85 -4.01
CA LEU A 111 -4.16 4.00 -4.24
C LEU A 111 -3.09 3.71 -5.30
N THR A 112 -2.51 2.51 -5.32
CA THR A 112 -1.57 2.09 -6.37
C THR A 112 -2.25 2.08 -7.75
N ARG A 113 -3.48 1.55 -7.82
CA ARG A 113 -4.27 1.55 -9.06
C ARG A 113 -4.63 2.97 -9.49
N LEU A 114 -5.01 3.83 -8.54
CA LEU A 114 -5.28 5.24 -8.82
C LEU A 114 -4.03 5.93 -9.37
N LYS A 115 -2.88 5.71 -8.76
CA LYS A 115 -1.59 6.23 -9.25
C LYS A 115 -1.37 5.84 -10.71
N ASN A 116 -1.47 4.55 -11.05
CA ASN A 116 -1.25 4.05 -12.40
C ASN A 116 -2.21 4.70 -13.43
N VAL A 117 -3.47 4.89 -13.05
CA VAL A 117 -4.45 5.58 -13.89
C VAL A 117 -4.07 7.05 -14.11
N LEU A 118 -3.66 7.74 -13.04
CA LEU A 118 -3.27 9.15 -13.12
C LEU A 118 -1.96 9.36 -13.89
N GLU A 119 -1.03 8.40 -13.84
CA GLU A 119 0.19 8.43 -14.68
C GLU A 119 -0.15 8.30 -16.17
N ALA A 120 -1.15 7.48 -16.50
CA ALA A 120 -1.57 7.24 -17.88
C ALA A 120 -2.55 8.30 -18.43
N THR A 121 -3.27 9.00 -17.54
CA THR A 121 -4.38 9.89 -17.92
C THR A 121 -4.34 11.18 -17.11
N PRO A 122 -4.36 12.37 -17.76
CA PRO A 122 -4.41 13.66 -17.06
C PRO A 122 -5.83 13.96 -16.56
N PHE A 123 -6.35 13.10 -15.67
CA PHE A 123 -7.73 13.14 -15.20
C PHE A 123 -8.11 14.48 -14.57
N PHE A 124 -7.19 15.09 -13.80
CA PHE A 124 -7.45 16.32 -13.06
C PHE A 124 -7.19 17.60 -13.89
N LYS A 125 -6.90 17.47 -15.17
CA LYS A 125 -6.69 18.63 -16.03
C LYS A 125 -7.94 19.55 -16.04
N GLY A 126 -7.74 20.80 -15.61
CA GLY A 126 -8.81 21.80 -15.53
C GLY A 126 -9.63 21.78 -14.25
N TYR A 127 -9.40 20.82 -13.34
CA TYR A 127 -10.07 20.78 -12.04
C TYR A 127 -9.34 21.67 -11.01
N THR A 128 -10.12 22.28 -10.11
CA THR A 128 -9.63 22.75 -8.81
C THR A 128 -9.85 21.64 -7.80
N VAL A 129 -8.80 21.20 -7.12
CA VAL A 129 -8.83 20.11 -6.14
C VAL A 129 -8.64 20.68 -4.74
N MET A 130 -9.53 20.32 -3.83
CA MET A 130 -9.44 20.69 -2.42
C MET A 130 -9.13 19.44 -1.59
N VAL A 131 -8.09 19.51 -0.77
CA VAL A 131 -7.66 18.46 0.15
C VAL A 131 -7.81 18.98 1.57
N ASP A 132 -8.66 18.35 2.35
CA ASP A 132 -9.03 18.82 3.68
C ASP A 132 -9.12 17.67 4.68
N ALA A 133 -8.98 17.99 5.98
CA ALA A 133 -9.10 17.04 7.09
C ALA A 133 -8.06 15.91 7.12
N PHE A 134 -6.86 16.15 6.59
CA PHE A 134 -5.74 15.20 6.72
C PHE A 134 -4.83 15.61 7.88
N ALA A 135 -4.60 14.67 8.81
CA ALA A 135 -3.60 14.84 9.89
C ALA A 135 -2.17 14.54 9.41
N GLY A 136 -2.04 13.81 8.28
CA GLY A 136 -0.79 13.44 7.65
C GLY A 136 -1.05 12.59 6.42
N PHE A 137 -0.01 12.27 5.67
CA PHE A 137 -0.10 11.47 4.45
C PHE A 137 0.84 10.26 4.53
N THR A 138 0.36 9.11 4.13
CA THR A 138 1.19 7.93 3.86
C THR A 138 2.02 8.14 2.59
N ALA A 139 3.05 7.31 2.38
CA ALA A 139 3.85 7.38 1.16
C ALA A 139 3.02 7.22 -0.11
N GLN A 140 2.07 6.28 -0.12
CA GLN A 140 1.14 6.10 -1.26
C GLN A 140 0.24 7.32 -1.50
N GLU A 141 -0.28 7.93 -0.43
CA GLU A 141 -1.10 9.14 -0.55
C GLU A 141 -0.30 10.32 -1.09
N LEU A 142 0.97 10.48 -0.68
CA LEU A 142 1.86 11.51 -1.20
C LEU A 142 2.18 11.30 -2.69
N GLU A 143 2.37 10.07 -3.13
CA GLU A 143 2.56 9.77 -4.56
C GLU A 143 1.35 10.18 -5.40
N VAL A 144 0.14 9.81 -4.94
CA VAL A 144 -1.10 10.22 -5.61
C VAL A 144 -1.29 11.74 -5.57
N LEU A 145 -1.07 12.36 -4.42
CA LEU A 145 -1.18 13.82 -4.26
C LEU A 145 -0.21 14.56 -5.19
N SER A 146 1.01 14.06 -5.33
CA SER A 146 2.00 14.63 -6.27
C SER A 146 1.53 14.61 -7.73
N LEU A 147 0.82 13.55 -8.13
CA LEU A 147 0.23 13.47 -9.48
C LEU A 147 -0.95 14.44 -9.63
N VAL A 148 -1.81 14.55 -8.61
CA VAL A 148 -2.91 15.52 -8.58
C VAL A 148 -2.37 16.94 -8.71
N LEU A 149 -1.35 17.31 -7.92
CA LEU A 149 -0.71 18.64 -7.95
C LEU A 149 -0.15 19.00 -9.35
N ARG A 150 0.40 18.01 -10.06
CA ARG A 150 0.93 18.21 -11.41
C ARG A 150 -0.14 18.37 -12.48
N GLN A 151 -1.32 17.78 -12.27
CA GLN A 151 -2.38 17.72 -13.27
C GLN A 151 -3.44 18.80 -13.07
N ALA A 152 -3.78 19.13 -11.83
CA ALA A 152 -4.84 20.05 -11.49
C ALA A 152 -4.52 21.48 -11.94
N LYS A 153 -5.57 22.22 -12.28
CA LYS A 153 -5.46 23.66 -12.54
C LYS A 153 -5.04 24.42 -11.28
N GLU A 154 -5.56 23.98 -10.14
CA GLU A 154 -5.32 24.57 -8.83
C GLU A 154 -5.52 23.49 -7.77
N THR A 155 -4.70 23.51 -6.71
CA THR A 155 -4.88 22.61 -5.55
C THR A 155 -4.79 23.44 -4.28
N VAL A 156 -5.80 23.30 -3.43
CA VAL A 156 -5.85 23.92 -2.10
C VAL A 156 -5.76 22.80 -1.07
N ILE A 157 -4.79 22.89 -0.16
CA ILE A 157 -4.59 21.91 0.91
C ILE A 157 -4.72 22.63 2.25
N SER A 158 -5.67 22.19 3.08
CA SER A 158 -5.75 22.65 4.47
C SER A 158 -4.88 21.74 5.34
N VAL A 159 -4.09 22.35 6.21
CA VAL A 159 -3.24 21.63 7.18
C VAL A 159 -3.50 22.19 8.58
N CYS A 160 -3.59 21.29 9.56
CA CYS A 160 -3.64 21.69 10.97
C CYS A 160 -2.20 21.89 11.44
N VAL A 161 -1.91 23.10 11.95
CA VAL A 161 -0.62 23.44 12.54
C VAL A 161 -0.83 24.00 13.94
N ASP A 162 0.02 23.65 14.88
CA ASP A 162 -0.07 24.14 16.27
C ASP A 162 0.37 25.61 16.39
N GLN A 163 1.17 26.10 15.45
CA GLN A 163 1.66 27.47 15.41
C GLN A 163 1.57 28.03 13.98
N ASP A 164 1.37 29.36 13.87
CA ASP A 164 1.36 30.05 12.58
C ASP A 164 2.78 29.98 11.96
N PRO A 165 2.98 29.29 10.83
CA PRO A 165 4.30 29.14 10.23
C PRO A 165 4.93 30.47 9.80
N ALA A 166 4.13 31.54 9.67
CA ALA A 166 4.62 32.90 9.40
C ALA A 166 5.27 33.57 10.63
N LYS A 167 5.07 33.00 11.82
CA LYS A 167 5.64 33.50 13.09
C LYS A 167 6.80 32.65 13.60
N ASP A 168 7.06 31.51 12.99
CA ASP A 168 8.11 30.60 13.41
C ASP A 168 9.41 30.90 12.65
N ASN A 169 10.38 31.50 13.36
CA ASN A 169 11.72 31.78 12.85
C ASN A 169 12.54 30.48 12.69
N GLY A 170 12.13 29.59 11.81
CA GLY A 170 13.04 28.60 11.24
C GLY A 170 13.20 27.24 11.95
N MET A 171 12.26 26.80 12.79
CA MET A 171 12.19 25.39 13.14
C MET A 171 11.37 24.61 12.11
N GLY A 172 12.04 23.72 11.40
CA GLY A 172 11.40 22.91 10.37
C GLY A 172 10.28 22.05 10.94
N LEU A 173 9.22 21.89 10.16
CA LEU A 173 8.04 21.07 10.44
C LEU A 173 8.33 19.56 10.60
N PHE A 174 9.59 19.14 10.52
CA PHE A 174 10.03 17.75 10.68
C PHE A 174 11.40 17.73 11.38
N SER A 175 11.41 17.43 12.65
CA SER A 175 12.58 16.96 13.39
C SER A 175 12.35 15.50 13.80
#